data_e654c4a0066713845010b3f9092249bd
#
_entry.id   e654c4a0066713845010b3f9092249bd
#
_cell.length_a   1.000
_cell.length_b   1.000
_cell.length_c   1.000
_cell.angle_alpha   90.00
_cell.angle_beta   90.00
_cell.angle_gamma   90.00
#
_symmetry.space_group_name_H-M   'P 1'
#
loop_
_entity.id
_entity.type
_entity.pdbx_description
1 polymer ?
#
loop_
_entity_poly.entity_id
_entity_poly.type
_entity_poly.pdbx_seq_one_letter_code
_entity_poly.pdbx_strand_id
1 'polypeptide(L)'
;MAKITPIEFKVFTKYIFDICGITLKEGKEYLVETRLSPLLEKHGCVSFSEIYYKAKRDKDLEKEIIDAISTNETFFFRDVTPFEVLQHKILPDLIDRRSAARRPSARIPIRILSLGCSTGQEVYSIAFILRTLGLGTDVYDIRVLGVDISNAAIAKASYGVYSDFELSRGLTPAQINQYFLKLDEGRWKIKDEYRWLATFETYNIFDPSRQLGRFDIIFCRNVGIYFSPIDRIKMYEKIAAMLEPDGYLLIGATESLTYDTDRFIPKKYLRAVFYQPNPAKTG
;
A
#
# COMPACT_ATOMS: atom_id res chain seq x y z
N MET A 1 5.82 14.79 28.62
CA MET A 1 4.82 14.11 27.74
C MET A 1 3.52 13.94 28.51
N ALA A 2 2.40 14.32 27.90
CA ALA A 2 1.08 14.06 28.48
C ALA A 2 0.85 12.54 28.55
N LYS A 3 0.26 12.09 29.65
CA LYS A 3 -0.15 10.70 29.82
C LYS A 3 -1.61 10.56 29.41
N ILE A 4 -1.93 9.52 28.62
CA ILE A 4 -3.30 9.23 28.23
C ILE A 4 -4.00 8.45 29.36
N THR A 5 -5.16 8.91 29.79
CA THR A 5 -5.98 8.16 30.76
C THR A 5 -6.68 6.97 30.06
N PRO A 6 -7.08 5.92 30.81
CA PRO A 6 -7.82 4.79 30.23
C PRO A 6 -9.11 5.21 29.49
N ILE A 7 -9.78 6.24 30.00
CA ILE A 7 -11.00 6.78 29.36
C ILE A 7 -10.66 7.47 28.04
N GLU A 8 -9.65 8.31 28.03
CA GLU A 8 -9.19 8.98 26.80
C GLU A 8 -8.70 7.95 25.77
N PHE A 9 -7.95 6.92 26.20
CA PHE A 9 -7.51 5.85 25.30
C PHE A 9 -8.67 5.16 24.63
N LYS A 10 -9.72 4.80 25.37
CA LYS A 10 -10.93 4.18 24.82
C LYS A 10 -11.65 5.09 23.80
N VAL A 11 -11.73 6.39 24.08
CA VAL A 11 -12.32 7.37 23.15
C VAL A 11 -11.47 7.52 21.90
N PHE A 12 -10.14 7.60 22.08
CA PHE A 12 -9.20 7.77 20.97
C PHE A 12 -9.12 6.53 20.09
N THR A 13 -9.10 5.33 20.64
CA THR A 13 -9.08 4.09 19.86
C THR A 13 -10.32 3.97 18.98
N LYS A 14 -11.49 4.33 19.54
CA LYS A 14 -12.72 4.39 18.74
C LYS A 14 -12.63 5.44 17.63
N TYR A 15 -12.15 6.63 17.94
CA TYR A 15 -12.00 7.70 16.95
C TYR A 15 -11.05 7.32 15.83
N ILE A 16 -9.87 6.76 16.15
CA ILE A 16 -8.90 6.27 15.15
C ILE A 16 -9.54 5.20 14.26
N PHE A 17 -10.26 4.26 14.88
CA PHE A 17 -10.99 3.25 14.10
C PHE A 17 -12.01 3.89 13.15
N ASP A 18 -12.80 4.83 13.62
CA ASP A 18 -13.85 5.50 12.82
C ASP A 18 -13.26 6.27 11.62
N ILE A 19 -12.07 6.88 11.75
CA ILE A 19 -11.44 7.68 10.69
C ILE A 19 -10.54 6.88 9.74
N CYS A 20 -9.95 5.76 10.19
CA CYS A 20 -8.97 5.03 9.37
C CYS A 20 -9.06 3.49 9.44
N GLY A 21 -9.95 2.92 10.26
CA GLY A 21 -10.12 1.48 10.43
C GLY A 21 -9.02 0.80 11.26
N ILE A 22 -7.97 1.50 11.67
CA ILE A 22 -6.88 0.92 12.46
C ILE A 22 -7.39 0.55 13.85
N THR A 23 -7.16 -0.71 14.22
CA THR A 23 -7.53 -1.24 15.54
C THR A 23 -6.35 -1.18 16.50
N LEU A 24 -6.46 -0.36 17.53
CA LEU A 24 -5.49 -0.30 18.63
C LEU A 24 -5.98 -1.19 19.79
N LYS A 25 -5.17 -2.21 20.12
CA LYS A 25 -5.46 -3.12 21.23
C LYS A 25 -5.11 -2.49 22.58
N GLU A 26 -5.74 -2.98 23.65
CA GLU A 26 -5.33 -2.67 25.02
C GLU A 26 -3.85 -2.91 25.25
N GLY A 27 -3.20 -2.07 26.07
CA GLY A 27 -1.75 -2.10 26.29
C GLY A 27 -0.94 -1.36 25.22
N LYS A 28 -1.59 -0.63 24.30
CA LYS A 28 -0.94 0.19 23.28
C LYS A 28 -1.05 1.71 23.56
N GLU A 29 -1.34 2.08 24.81
CA GLU A 29 -1.43 3.47 25.27
C GLU A 29 -0.15 4.24 24.93
N TYR A 30 1.01 3.62 25.19
CA TYR A 30 2.32 4.21 24.90
C TYR A 30 2.49 4.60 23.43
N LEU A 31 1.85 3.87 22.51
CA LEU A 31 1.94 4.15 21.08
C LEU A 31 1.16 5.43 20.72
N VAL A 32 -0.03 5.60 21.31
CA VAL A 32 -0.81 6.83 21.16
C VAL A 32 -0.06 8.00 21.80
N GLU A 33 0.44 7.83 23.02
CA GLU A 33 1.25 8.84 23.71
C GLU A 33 2.44 9.29 22.87
N THR A 34 3.27 8.33 22.43
CA THR A 34 4.50 8.65 21.69
C THR A 34 4.22 9.31 20.35
N ARG A 35 3.22 8.83 19.62
CA ARG A 35 2.94 9.31 18.27
C ARG A 35 2.16 10.61 18.22
N LEU A 36 1.28 10.86 19.19
CA LEU A 36 0.44 12.06 19.19
C LEU A 36 0.94 13.18 20.10
N SER A 37 1.88 12.93 21.03
CA SER A 37 2.46 14.02 21.86
C SER A 37 3.01 15.20 21.03
N PRO A 38 3.73 14.98 19.91
CA PRO A 38 4.17 16.11 19.09
C PRO A 38 3.01 16.95 18.51
N LEU A 39 1.86 16.32 18.24
CA LEU A 39 0.67 17.03 17.78
C LEU A 39 -0.01 17.81 18.89
N LEU A 40 -0.01 17.29 20.13
CA LEU A 40 -0.49 18.05 21.28
C LEU A 40 0.28 19.36 21.43
N GLU A 41 1.62 19.30 21.39
CA GLU A 41 2.49 20.47 21.49
C GLU A 41 2.26 21.44 20.32
N LYS A 42 2.25 20.93 19.08
CA LYS A 42 2.04 21.72 17.86
C LYS A 42 0.73 22.50 17.89
N HIS A 43 -0.33 21.87 18.41
CA HIS A 43 -1.68 22.44 18.42
C HIS A 43 -2.07 23.13 19.73
N GLY A 44 -1.15 23.23 20.71
CA GLY A 44 -1.35 23.87 21.97
C GLY A 44 -2.38 23.16 22.88
N CYS A 45 -2.50 21.84 22.75
CA CYS A 45 -3.41 21.04 23.56
C CYS A 45 -2.70 20.44 24.76
N VAL A 46 -3.36 20.47 25.90
CA VAL A 46 -2.79 19.99 27.20
C VAL A 46 -3.21 18.54 27.51
N SER A 47 -4.20 17.99 26.81
CA SER A 47 -4.73 16.62 26.98
C SER A 47 -5.13 15.97 25.69
N PHE A 48 -5.25 14.62 25.72
CA PHE A 48 -5.77 13.85 24.58
C PHE A 48 -7.26 14.10 24.31
N SER A 49 -8.03 14.43 25.33
CA SER A 49 -9.42 14.86 25.17
C SER A 49 -9.52 16.15 24.35
N GLU A 50 -8.65 17.09 24.60
CA GLU A 50 -8.67 18.40 23.94
C GLU A 50 -8.34 18.28 22.44
N ILE A 51 -7.26 17.54 22.09
CA ILE A 51 -6.92 17.32 20.68
C ILE A 51 -8.00 16.50 19.95
N TYR A 52 -8.66 15.55 20.63
CA TYR A 52 -9.79 14.82 20.08
C TYR A 52 -10.95 15.73 19.66
N TYR A 53 -11.39 16.62 20.58
CA TYR A 53 -12.48 17.55 20.26
C TYR A 53 -12.11 18.55 19.18
N LYS A 54 -10.85 18.95 19.11
CA LYS A 54 -10.34 19.82 18.05
C LYS A 54 -10.34 19.09 16.70
N ALA A 55 -9.82 17.88 16.64
CA ALA A 55 -9.74 17.08 15.43
C ALA A 55 -11.12 16.77 14.82
N LYS A 56 -12.15 16.59 15.64
CA LYS A 56 -13.53 16.41 15.14
C LYS A 56 -14.07 17.59 14.34
N ARG A 57 -13.46 18.77 14.46
CA ARG A 57 -13.89 20.02 13.80
C ARG A 57 -12.85 20.51 12.78
N ASP A 58 -11.67 19.91 12.78
CA ASP A 58 -10.54 20.31 11.94
C ASP A 58 -10.06 19.09 11.13
N LYS A 59 -10.41 19.09 9.84
CA LYS A 59 -10.06 17.99 8.92
C LYS A 59 -8.57 17.89 8.63
N ASP A 60 -7.82 18.97 8.77
CA ASP A 60 -6.37 18.92 8.56
C ASP A 60 -5.68 18.31 9.78
N LEU A 61 -6.12 18.63 10.99
CA LEU A 61 -5.68 17.94 12.20
C LEU A 61 -6.07 16.44 12.20
N GLU A 62 -7.25 16.08 11.68
CA GLU A 62 -7.63 14.68 11.50
C GLU A 62 -6.64 13.93 10.59
N LYS A 63 -6.21 14.53 9.47
CA LYS A 63 -5.18 13.96 8.57
C LYS A 63 -3.84 13.84 9.29
N GLU A 64 -3.42 14.84 10.06
CA GLU A 64 -2.18 14.75 10.83
C GLU A 64 -2.22 13.62 11.87
N ILE A 65 -3.36 13.38 12.50
CA ILE A 65 -3.55 12.24 13.41
C ILE A 65 -3.43 10.90 12.64
N ILE A 66 -4.05 10.78 11.48
CA ILE A 66 -3.92 9.58 10.63
C ILE A 66 -2.45 9.36 10.25
N ASP A 67 -1.75 10.41 9.80
CA ASP A 67 -0.33 10.34 9.45
C ASP A 67 0.54 9.89 10.65
N ALA A 68 0.28 10.41 11.83
CA ALA A 68 1.01 10.06 13.05
C ALA A 68 0.74 8.62 13.53
N ILE A 69 -0.50 8.14 13.41
CA ILE A 69 -0.89 6.79 13.85
C ILE A 69 -0.52 5.71 12.83
N SER A 70 -0.43 6.03 11.55
CA SER A 70 -0.06 5.09 10.51
C SER A 70 1.35 4.52 10.71
N THR A 71 1.54 3.26 10.36
CA THR A 71 2.86 2.61 10.41
C THR A 71 3.38 2.45 9.00
N ASN A 72 4.34 3.29 8.63
CA ASN A 72 4.87 3.37 7.28
C ASN A 72 6.16 2.54 7.09
N GLU A 73 6.20 1.31 7.65
CA GLU A 73 7.35 0.42 7.52
C GLU A 73 7.34 -0.27 6.16
N THR A 74 8.27 0.13 5.30
CA THR A 74 8.43 -0.43 3.96
C THR A 74 9.89 -0.31 3.50
N PHE A 75 10.28 -1.10 2.51
CA PHE A 75 11.57 -0.99 1.83
C PHE A 75 11.51 -1.61 0.43
N PHE A 76 12.49 -1.28 -0.41
CA PHE A 76 12.55 -1.80 -1.78
C PHE A 76 12.67 -3.32 -1.80
N PHE A 77 11.90 -3.97 -2.67
CA PHE A 77 11.85 -5.44 -2.82
C PHE A 77 11.60 -6.21 -1.51
N ARG A 78 10.80 -5.63 -0.59
CA ARG A 78 10.45 -6.28 0.68
C ARG A 78 9.91 -7.70 0.45
N ASP A 79 10.54 -8.70 1.14
CA ASP A 79 10.28 -10.15 1.05
C ASP A 79 10.62 -10.79 -0.31
N VAL A 80 11.26 -10.14 -1.23
CA VAL A 80 11.75 -10.58 -2.57
C VAL A 80 10.76 -11.46 -3.35
N THR A 81 10.28 -12.54 -2.76
CA THR A 81 9.44 -13.58 -3.37
C THR A 81 8.20 -13.07 -4.13
N PRO A 82 7.40 -12.10 -3.62
CA PRO A 82 6.28 -11.53 -4.38
C PRO A 82 6.70 -10.88 -5.69
N PHE A 83 7.89 -10.30 -5.73
CA PHE A 83 8.45 -9.66 -6.91
C PHE A 83 9.00 -10.68 -7.92
N GLU A 84 9.58 -11.79 -7.45
CA GLU A 84 9.98 -12.92 -8.30
C GLU A 84 8.75 -13.56 -8.97
N VAL A 85 7.66 -13.76 -8.20
CA VAL A 85 6.39 -14.26 -8.75
C VAL A 85 5.80 -13.30 -9.77
N LEU A 86 5.82 -12.00 -9.47
CA LEU A 86 5.39 -10.98 -10.43
C LEU A 86 6.17 -11.09 -11.73
N GLN A 87 7.50 -11.13 -11.65
CA GLN A 87 8.40 -11.11 -12.81
C GLN A 87 8.35 -12.39 -13.63
N HIS A 88 8.36 -13.56 -12.97
CA HIS A 88 8.60 -14.84 -13.64
C HIS A 88 7.34 -15.68 -13.87
N LYS A 89 6.20 -15.28 -13.28
CA LYS A 89 4.94 -16.02 -13.44
C LYS A 89 3.79 -15.11 -13.84
N ILE A 90 3.46 -14.11 -13.02
CA ILE A 90 2.22 -13.33 -13.20
C ILE A 90 2.26 -12.49 -14.47
N LEU A 91 3.32 -11.69 -14.67
CA LEU A 91 3.42 -10.83 -15.85
C LEU A 91 3.50 -11.64 -17.15
N PRO A 92 4.33 -12.70 -17.28
CA PRO A 92 4.33 -13.53 -18.46
C PRO A 92 2.94 -14.13 -18.78
N ASP A 93 2.29 -14.77 -17.81
CA ASP A 93 0.97 -15.37 -18.00
C ASP A 93 -0.10 -14.34 -18.42
N LEU A 94 -0.08 -13.16 -17.81
CA LEU A 94 -1.02 -12.08 -18.11
C LEU A 94 -0.79 -11.52 -19.52
N ILE A 95 0.47 -11.30 -19.88
CA ILE A 95 0.86 -10.80 -21.21
C ILE A 95 0.45 -11.79 -22.29
N ASP A 96 0.71 -13.07 -22.11
CA ASP A 96 0.34 -14.11 -23.08
C ASP A 96 -1.16 -14.13 -23.31
N ARG A 97 -1.97 -14.12 -22.26
CA ARG A 97 -3.43 -14.08 -22.38
C ARG A 97 -3.96 -12.81 -23.04
N ARG A 98 -3.46 -11.65 -22.62
CA ARG A 98 -3.87 -10.36 -23.19
C ARG A 98 -3.42 -10.20 -24.63
N SER A 99 -2.24 -10.72 -24.98
CA SER A 99 -1.72 -10.71 -26.36
C SER A 99 -2.56 -11.57 -27.29
N ALA A 100 -3.00 -12.75 -26.84
CA ALA A 100 -3.87 -13.64 -27.61
C ALA A 100 -5.25 -13.01 -27.90
N ALA A 101 -5.76 -12.16 -27.00
CA ALA A 101 -7.04 -11.47 -27.16
C ALA A 101 -6.92 -10.09 -27.83
N ARG A 102 -5.71 -9.65 -28.20
CA ARG A 102 -5.42 -8.29 -28.66
C ARG A 102 -5.92 -8.04 -30.09
N ARG A 103 -6.52 -6.87 -30.32
CA ARG A 103 -6.70 -6.31 -31.68
C ARG A 103 -5.36 -5.73 -32.18
N PRO A 104 -5.04 -5.84 -33.49
CA PRO A 104 -3.70 -5.50 -34.01
C PRO A 104 -3.14 -4.14 -33.67
N SER A 105 -3.99 -3.12 -33.49
CA SER A 105 -3.58 -1.73 -33.19
C SER A 105 -3.80 -1.29 -31.77
N ALA A 106 -4.36 -2.14 -30.89
CA ALA A 106 -4.67 -1.76 -29.51
C ALA A 106 -3.48 -1.99 -28.59
N ARG A 107 -3.24 -1.09 -27.63
CA ARG A 107 -2.30 -1.34 -26.53
C ARG A 107 -2.86 -2.38 -25.57
N ILE A 108 -2.00 -3.15 -24.94
CA ILE A 108 -2.38 -4.12 -23.91
C ILE A 108 -2.44 -3.40 -22.57
N PRO A 109 -3.65 -3.22 -21.99
CA PRO A 109 -3.76 -2.59 -20.68
C PRO A 109 -3.32 -3.57 -19.59
N ILE A 110 -2.52 -3.07 -18.63
CA ILE A 110 -2.18 -3.77 -17.40
C ILE A 110 -2.28 -2.78 -16.25
N ARG A 111 -3.20 -3.03 -15.34
CA ARG A 111 -3.50 -2.19 -14.18
C ARG A 111 -3.02 -2.89 -12.91
N ILE A 112 -2.11 -2.26 -12.19
CA ILE A 112 -1.55 -2.79 -10.95
C ILE A 112 -1.88 -1.84 -9.80
N LEU A 113 -2.38 -2.39 -8.69
CA LEU A 113 -2.64 -1.66 -7.45
C LEU A 113 -1.70 -2.13 -6.36
N SER A 114 -1.09 -1.20 -5.65
CA SER A 114 -0.43 -1.42 -4.36
C SER A 114 -1.27 -0.74 -3.28
N LEU A 115 -2.00 -1.53 -2.51
CA LEU A 115 -2.86 -1.09 -1.42
C LEU A 115 -2.06 -1.04 -0.12
N GLY A 116 -2.01 0.13 0.54
CA GLY A 116 -1.11 0.38 1.66
C GLY A 116 0.33 0.55 1.20
N CYS A 117 0.55 1.34 0.14
CA CYS A 117 1.85 1.50 -0.51
C CYS A 117 2.89 2.25 0.34
N SER A 118 2.48 2.84 1.46
CA SER A 118 3.35 3.62 2.33
C SER A 118 4.13 4.70 1.56
N THR A 119 5.42 4.82 1.77
CA THR A 119 6.29 5.80 1.11
C THR A 119 6.76 5.38 -0.29
N GLY A 120 6.10 4.39 -0.94
CA GLY A 120 6.18 4.12 -2.37
C GLY A 120 7.19 3.06 -2.82
N GLN A 121 8.00 2.48 -1.93
CA GLN A 121 9.06 1.53 -2.29
C GLN A 121 8.51 0.29 -3.01
N GLU A 122 7.34 -0.22 -2.65
CA GLU A 122 6.69 -1.35 -3.32
C GLU A 122 6.30 -0.99 -4.75
N VAL A 123 5.65 0.14 -4.95
CA VAL A 123 5.23 0.64 -6.26
C VAL A 123 6.43 0.80 -7.20
N TYR A 124 7.51 1.39 -6.69
CA TYR A 124 8.71 1.58 -7.49
C TYR A 124 9.47 0.26 -7.75
N SER A 125 9.46 -0.68 -6.81
CA SER A 125 10.00 -2.03 -7.06
C SER A 125 9.27 -2.73 -8.21
N ILE A 126 7.94 -2.58 -8.28
CA ILE A 126 7.13 -3.05 -9.41
C ILE A 126 7.54 -2.32 -10.70
N ALA A 127 7.67 -1.00 -10.67
CA ALA A 127 8.06 -0.20 -11.84
C ALA A 127 9.46 -0.59 -12.37
N PHE A 128 10.41 -0.91 -11.48
CA PHE A 128 11.73 -1.41 -11.88
C PHE A 128 11.63 -2.74 -12.63
N ILE A 129 10.81 -3.69 -12.15
CA ILE A 129 10.57 -4.96 -12.82
C ILE A 129 9.95 -4.75 -14.21
N LEU A 130 8.91 -3.91 -14.29
CA LEU A 130 8.23 -3.63 -15.55
C LEU A 130 9.21 -3.10 -16.61
N ARG A 131 10.09 -2.19 -16.25
CA ARG A 131 11.11 -1.66 -17.16
C ARG A 131 12.17 -2.69 -17.51
N THR A 132 12.63 -3.50 -16.56
CA THR A 132 13.59 -4.59 -16.82
C THR A 132 13.05 -5.61 -17.83
N LEU A 133 11.74 -5.84 -17.81
CA LEU A 133 11.05 -6.71 -18.79
C LEU A 133 10.73 -6.01 -20.12
N GLY A 134 11.17 -4.77 -20.33
CA GLY A 134 10.86 -4.01 -21.54
C GLY A 134 9.39 -3.59 -21.65
N LEU A 135 8.63 -3.67 -20.57
CA LEU A 135 7.25 -3.24 -20.51
C LEU A 135 7.17 -1.72 -20.28
N GLY A 136 6.08 -1.10 -20.73
CA GLY A 136 5.97 0.37 -20.73
C GLY A 136 6.42 1.00 -22.04
N THR A 137 6.33 0.24 -23.13
CA THR A 137 6.53 0.64 -24.52
C THR A 137 5.21 1.01 -25.16
N ASP A 138 5.23 1.32 -26.48
CA ASP A 138 4.01 1.62 -27.25
C ASP A 138 3.05 0.42 -27.37
N VAL A 139 3.50 -0.78 -27.04
CA VAL A 139 2.68 -2.01 -27.05
C VAL A 139 1.80 -2.14 -25.81
N TYR A 140 2.24 -1.57 -24.68
CA TYR A 140 1.57 -1.72 -23.38
C TYR A 140 1.08 -0.39 -22.84
N ASP A 141 -0.11 -0.37 -22.23
CA ASP A 141 -0.61 0.72 -21.39
C ASP A 141 -0.60 0.24 -19.93
N ILE A 142 0.58 0.34 -19.32
CA ILE A 142 0.78 -0.13 -17.94
C ILE A 142 0.73 1.05 -16.97
N ARG A 143 -0.02 0.84 -15.88
CA ARG A 143 -0.10 1.80 -14.77
C ARG A 143 -0.02 1.08 -13.44
N VAL A 144 0.80 1.62 -12.55
CA VAL A 144 0.91 1.17 -11.16
C VAL A 144 0.35 2.27 -10.27
N LEU A 145 -0.78 2.01 -9.63
CA LEU A 145 -1.39 2.91 -8.67
C LEU A 145 -0.98 2.48 -7.25
N GLY A 146 -0.31 3.34 -6.54
CA GLY A 146 -0.07 3.21 -5.11
C GLY A 146 -1.09 3.99 -4.32
N VAL A 147 -1.73 3.36 -3.35
CA VAL A 147 -2.67 4.05 -2.45
C VAL A 147 -2.31 3.79 -1.00
N ASP A 148 -2.45 4.82 -0.18
CA ASP A 148 -2.27 4.76 1.27
C ASP A 148 -3.22 5.74 1.96
N ILE A 149 -3.49 5.49 3.24
CA ILE A 149 -4.33 6.39 4.03
C ILE A 149 -3.56 7.63 4.50
N SER A 150 -2.24 7.53 4.62
CA SER A 150 -1.35 8.59 5.05
C SER A 150 -1.04 9.57 3.92
N ASN A 151 -1.44 10.83 4.09
CA ASN A 151 -1.10 11.89 3.14
C ASN A 151 0.41 12.16 3.09
N ALA A 152 1.08 12.11 4.23
CA ALA A 152 2.52 12.31 4.32
C ALA A 152 3.29 11.20 3.57
N ALA A 153 2.83 9.95 3.69
CA ALA A 153 3.41 8.82 2.96
C ALA A 153 3.22 8.99 1.44
N ILE A 154 2.02 9.33 1.00
CA ILE A 154 1.71 9.58 -0.41
C ILE A 154 2.51 10.75 -0.97
N ALA A 155 2.66 11.85 -0.23
CA ALA A 155 3.50 12.97 -0.64
C ALA A 155 4.96 12.51 -0.85
N LYS A 156 5.53 11.77 0.10
CA LYS A 156 6.90 11.23 -0.01
C LYS A 156 7.03 10.28 -1.20
N ALA A 157 6.07 9.37 -1.39
CA ALA A 157 6.04 8.46 -2.53
C ALA A 157 6.02 9.21 -3.87
N SER A 158 5.19 10.23 -3.99
CA SER A 158 5.06 11.06 -5.20
C SER A 158 6.34 11.84 -5.51
N TYR A 159 7.04 12.35 -4.49
CA TYR A 159 8.34 13.01 -4.68
C TYR A 159 9.42 12.04 -5.17
N GLY A 160 9.39 10.79 -4.72
CA GLY A 160 10.33 9.73 -5.11
C GLY A 160 11.77 10.03 -4.69
N VAL A 161 11.95 10.65 -3.52
CA VAL A 161 13.27 10.99 -2.95
C VAL A 161 13.50 10.18 -1.68
N TYR A 162 14.63 9.50 -1.63
CA TYR A 162 15.00 8.58 -0.55
C TYR A 162 16.42 8.82 -0.07
N SER A 163 16.69 8.48 1.19
CA SER A 163 18.01 8.55 1.82
C SER A 163 18.84 7.30 1.51
N ASP A 164 20.17 7.40 1.69
CA ASP A 164 21.09 6.25 1.61
C ASP A 164 20.61 5.07 2.48
N PHE A 165 20.12 5.35 3.69
CA PHE A 165 19.58 4.32 4.59
C PHE A 165 18.37 3.60 4.00
N GLU A 166 17.42 4.33 3.43
CA GLU A 166 16.22 3.72 2.82
C GLU A 166 16.56 2.86 1.59
N LEU A 167 17.55 3.27 0.82
CA LEU A 167 18.00 2.52 -0.35
C LEU A 167 18.78 1.25 0.03
N SER A 168 19.67 1.34 1.01
CA SER A 168 20.51 0.22 1.44
C SER A 168 19.72 -0.97 2.02
N ARG A 169 18.48 -0.75 2.44
CA ARG A 169 17.61 -1.79 3.03
C ARG A 169 17.10 -2.84 2.02
N GLY A 170 17.22 -2.61 0.73
CA GLY A 170 16.68 -3.57 -0.25
C GLY A 170 17.32 -3.49 -1.63
N LEU A 171 18.27 -2.58 -1.83
CA LEU A 171 18.92 -2.39 -3.12
C LEU A 171 20.43 -2.57 -3.02
N THR A 172 21.00 -3.19 -4.04
CA THR A 172 22.45 -3.24 -4.24
C THR A 172 22.97 -1.89 -4.76
N PRO A 173 24.28 -1.57 -4.59
CA PRO A 173 24.87 -0.36 -5.16
C PRO A 173 24.67 -0.23 -6.69
N ALA A 174 24.69 -1.35 -7.41
CA ALA A 174 24.45 -1.37 -8.86
C ALA A 174 22.99 -0.96 -9.19
N GLN A 175 22.03 -1.48 -8.44
CA GLN A 175 20.61 -1.12 -8.59
C GLN A 175 20.34 0.35 -8.22
N ILE A 176 21.01 0.88 -7.19
CA ILE A 176 20.90 2.29 -6.83
C ILE A 176 21.34 3.16 -8.01
N ASN A 177 22.51 2.90 -8.56
CA ASN A 177 23.01 3.65 -9.74
C ASN A 177 22.12 3.48 -10.98
N GLN A 178 21.51 2.32 -11.14
CA GLN A 178 20.58 2.04 -12.25
C GLN A 178 19.29 2.83 -12.12
N TYR A 179 18.68 2.85 -10.94
CA TYR A 179 17.31 3.34 -10.74
C TYR A 179 17.22 4.79 -10.28
N PHE A 180 18.29 5.34 -9.70
CA PHE A 180 18.28 6.65 -9.06
C PHE A 180 19.29 7.62 -9.65
N LEU A 181 19.00 8.91 -9.43
CA LEU A 181 19.92 10.03 -9.62
C LEU A 181 20.32 10.54 -8.24
N LYS A 182 21.61 10.68 -8.00
CA LYS A 182 22.10 11.33 -6.78
C LYS A 182 21.81 12.82 -6.86
N LEU A 183 21.15 13.36 -5.85
CA LEU A 183 20.83 14.80 -5.75
C LEU A 183 21.96 15.54 -5.01
N ASP A 184 22.28 15.06 -3.81
CA ASP A 184 23.30 15.61 -2.92
C ASP A 184 23.76 14.50 -1.95
N GLU A 185 24.51 14.87 -0.91
CA GLU A 185 24.94 13.90 0.11
C GLU A 185 23.75 13.28 0.81
N GLY A 186 23.61 11.96 0.66
CA GLY A 186 22.61 11.14 1.33
C GLY A 186 21.19 11.19 0.74
N ARG A 187 20.95 11.91 -0.39
CA ARG A 187 19.63 11.93 -1.03
C ARG A 187 19.66 11.50 -2.50
N TRP A 188 18.68 10.69 -2.87
CA TRP A 188 18.57 10.10 -4.20
C TRP A 188 17.15 10.21 -4.72
N LYS A 189 16.99 10.56 -5.98
CA LYS A 189 15.69 10.65 -6.65
C LYS A 189 15.56 9.54 -7.68
N ILE A 190 14.41 8.89 -7.69
CA ILE A 190 14.06 7.91 -8.72
C ILE A 190 14.07 8.58 -10.10
N LYS A 191 14.69 7.91 -11.09
CA LYS A 191 14.73 8.40 -12.48
C LYS A 191 13.32 8.48 -13.06
N ASP A 192 13.09 9.47 -13.90
CA ASP A 192 11.75 9.79 -14.42
C ASP A 192 11.14 8.63 -15.24
N GLU A 193 11.96 7.85 -15.93
CA GLU A 193 11.50 6.66 -16.69
C GLU A 193 10.75 5.64 -15.84
N TYR A 194 11.05 5.51 -14.55
CA TYR A 194 10.33 4.66 -13.60
C TYR A 194 9.15 5.38 -12.95
N ARG A 195 9.33 6.69 -12.65
CA ARG A 195 8.28 7.49 -12.01
C ARG A 195 7.03 7.61 -12.87
N TRP A 196 7.15 7.66 -14.19
CA TRP A 196 6.01 7.78 -15.10
C TRP A 196 5.09 6.56 -15.12
N LEU A 197 5.55 5.42 -14.63
CA LEU A 197 4.73 4.22 -14.47
C LEU A 197 3.89 4.25 -13.18
N ALA A 198 4.25 5.11 -12.23
CA ALA A 198 3.69 5.16 -10.87
C ALA A 198 2.80 6.39 -10.68
N THR A 199 1.64 6.19 -10.10
CA THR A 199 0.75 7.23 -9.59
C THR A 199 0.42 6.95 -8.14
N PHE A 200 0.14 7.99 -7.35
CA PHE A 200 -0.09 7.86 -5.92
C PHE A 200 -1.30 8.68 -5.51
N GLU A 201 -2.15 8.08 -4.67
CA GLU A 201 -3.36 8.74 -4.17
C GLU A 201 -3.63 8.38 -2.71
N THR A 202 -4.10 9.34 -1.93
CA THR A 202 -4.63 9.05 -0.59
C THR A 202 -5.95 8.31 -0.71
N TYR A 203 -6.08 7.15 -0.05
CA TYR A 203 -7.26 6.31 -0.14
C TYR A 203 -7.51 5.56 1.16
N ASN A 204 -8.76 5.61 1.64
CA ASN A 204 -9.24 4.78 2.73
C ASN A 204 -10.03 3.60 2.15
N ILE A 205 -9.56 2.36 2.38
CA ILE A 205 -10.23 1.15 1.89
C ILE A 205 -11.66 1.00 2.46
N PHE A 206 -11.96 1.62 3.60
CA PHE A 206 -13.28 1.57 4.21
C PHE A 206 -14.22 2.69 3.77
N ASP A 207 -13.74 3.66 2.99
CA ASP A 207 -14.60 4.70 2.42
C ASP A 207 -15.54 4.07 1.35
N PRO A 208 -16.87 4.07 1.55
CA PRO A 208 -17.80 3.51 0.58
C PRO A 208 -18.02 4.41 -0.63
N SER A 209 -17.70 5.69 -0.51
CA SER A 209 -17.98 6.71 -1.55
C SER A 209 -17.00 6.67 -2.72
N ARG A 210 -15.84 6.02 -2.54
CA ARG A 210 -14.77 6.04 -3.53
C ARG A 210 -14.46 4.66 -4.09
N GLN A 211 -14.46 4.55 -5.42
CA GLN A 211 -14.12 3.35 -6.17
C GLN A 211 -12.89 3.60 -7.04
N LEU A 212 -11.94 2.69 -7.03
CA LEU A 212 -10.69 2.79 -7.80
C LEU A 212 -10.76 2.08 -9.17
N GLY A 213 -11.87 1.39 -9.48
CA GLY A 213 -12.00 0.58 -10.68
C GLY A 213 -11.45 -0.84 -10.51
N ARG A 214 -11.10 -1.50 -11.64
CA ARG A 214 -10.59 -2.86 -11.65
C ARG A 214 -9.11 -2.93 -12.00
N PHE A 215 -8.44 -3.97 -11.46
CA PHE A 215 -7.02 -4.19 -11.59
C PHE A 215 -6.72 -5.63 -11.98
N ASP A 216 -5.70 -5.82 -12.80
CA ASP A 216 -5.18 -7.13 -13.16
C ASP A 216 -4.35 -7.75 -12.02
N ILE A 217 -3.65 -6.90 -11.26
CA ILE A 217 -2.78 -7.33 -10.17
C ILE A 217 -3.00 -6.39 -8.97
N ILE A 218 -3.25 -6.96 -7.79
CA ILE A 218 -3.33 -6.21 -6.53
C ILE A 218 -2.28 -6.74 -5.56
N PHE A 219 -1.43 -5.84 -5.08
CA PHE A 219 -0.57 -6.04 -3.91
C PHE A 219 -1.31 -5.47 -2.70
N CYS A 220 -1.59 -6.30 -1.70
CA CYS A 220 -2.12 -5.91 -0.40
C CYS A 220 -1.29 -6.61 0.67
N ARG A 221 -0.10 -6.05 0.95
CA ARG A 221 0.90 -6.70 1.78
C ARG A 221 1.13 -5.95 3.08
N ASN A 222 1.07 -6.69 4.18
CA ASN A 222 1.26 -6.15 5.53
C ASN A 222 0.26 -5.03 5.89
N VAL A 223 -0.96 -5.11 5.39
CA VAL A 223 -2.05 -4.15 5.63
C VAL A 223 -3.11 -4.75 6.54
N GLY A 224 -3.54 -5.98 6.29
CA GLY A 224 -4.56 -6.68 7.07
C GLY A 224 -4.21 -6.84 8.56
N ILE A 225 -2.93 -6.79 8.90
CA ILE A 225 -2.44 -6.92 10.27
C ILE A 225 -2.91 -5.81 11.21
N TYR A 226 -3.34 -4.67 10.67
CA TYR A 226 -3.82 -3.51 11.44
C TYR A 226 -5.33 -3.55 11.70
N PHE A 227 -6.06 -4.48 11.08
CA PHE A 227 -7.51 -4.54 11.12
C PHE A 227 -8.03 -5.68 12.01
N SER A 228 -9.23 -5.51 12.51
CA SER A 228 -9.94 -6.59 13.19
C SER A 228 -10.27 -7.73 12.19
N PRO A 229 -10.54 -8.96 12.67
CA PRO A 229 -10.95 -10.06 11.77
C PRO A 229 -12.17 -9.70 10.89
N ILE A 230 -13.14 -8.99 11.47
CA ILE A 230 -14.35 -8.57 10.74
C ILE A 230 -14.01 -7.55 9.65
N ASP A 231 -13.10 -6.62 9.92
CA ASP A 231 -12.74 -5.59 8.96
C ASP A 231 -11.78 -6.12 7.88
N ARG A 232 -10.96 -7.13 8.20
CA ARG A 232 -10.20 -7.87 7.17
C ARG A 232 -11.13 -8.55 6.17
N ILE A 233 -12.20 -9.18 6.62
CA ILE A 233 -13.21 -9.76 5.72
C ILE A 233 -13.77 -8.68 4.77
N LYS A 234 -14.20 -7.53 5.30
CA LYS A 234 -14.71 -6.41 4.50
C LYS A 234 -13.65 -5.89 3.50
N MET A 235 -12.40 -5.79 3.94
CA MET A 235 -11.29 -5.38 3.08
C MET A 235 -11.11 -6.36 1.92
N TYR A 236 -11.09 -7.66 2.17
CA TYR A 236 -10.92 -8.67 1.12
C TYR A 236 -12.13 -8.77 0.19
N GLU A 237 -13.35 -8.52 0.68
CA GLU A 237 -14.55 -8.40 -0.19
C GLU A 237 -14.39 -7.21 -1.17
N LYS A 238 -13.90 -6.05 -0.70
CA LYS A 238 -13.60 -4.91 -1.58
C LYS A 238 -12.48 -5.22 -2.57
N ILE A 239 -11.41 -5.90 -2.13
CA ILE A 239 -10.32 -6.32 -3.02
C ILE A 239 -10.84 -7.26 -4.10
N ALA A 240 -11.70 -8.22 -3.76
CA ALA A 240 -12.32 -9.12 -4.73
C ALA A 240 -13.16 -8.37 -5.77
N ALA A 241 -13.89 -7.33 -5.37
CA ALA A 241 -14.66 -6.49 -6.28
C ALA A 241 -13.78 -5.63 -7.22
N MET A 242 -12.56 -5.27 -6.77
CA MET A 242 -11.60 -4.50 -7.56
C MET A 242 -10.69 -5.37 -8.44
N LEU A 243 -10.68 -6.69 -8.29
CA LEU A 243 -9.82 -7.57 -9.07
C LEU A 243 -10.53 -8.03 -10.34
N GLU A 244 -9.80 -8.08 -11.46
CA GLU A 244 -10.31 -8.70 -12.68
C GLU A 244 -10.56 -10.20 -12.46
N PRO A 245 -11.52 -10.83 -13.17
CA PRO A 245 -11.85 -12.25 -12.97
C PRO A 245 -10.66 -13.21 -13.15
N ASP A 246 -9.69 -12.83 -13.97
CA ASP A 246 -8.44 -13.56 -14.21
C ASP A 246 -7.23 -12.92 -13.51
N GLY A 247 -7.49 -11.99 -12.59
CA GLY A 247 -6.47 -11.21 -11.91
C GLY A 247 -5.72 -11.96 -10.80
N TYR A 248 -4.78 -11.26 -10.17
CA TYR A 248 -3.87 -11.81 -9.18
C TYR A 248 -3.80 -10.94 -7.93
N LEU A 249 -3.90 -11.58 -6.77
CA LEU A 249 -3.70 -10.93 -5.46
C LEU A 249 -2.43 -11.47 -4.79
N LEU A 250 -1.56 -10.57 -4.37
CA LEU A 250 -0.37 -10.87 -3.55
C LEU A 250 -0.53 -10.23 -2.18
N ILE A 251 -0.31 -11.02 -1.12
CA ILE A 251 -0.36 -10.57 0.28
C ILE A 251 1.02 -10.71 0.94
N GLY A 252 1.18 -10.23 2.15
CA GLY A 252 2.43 -10.33 2.91
C GLY A 252 2.78 -11.79 3.24
N ALA A 253 4.07 -12.06 3.39
CA ALA A 253 4.59 -13.42 3.59
C ALA A 253 4.03 -14.13 4.85
N THR A 254 3.62 -13.38 5.86
CA THR A 254 3.04 -13.90 7.11
C THR A 254 1.51 -13.83 7.16
N GLU A 255 0.87 -13.34 6.10
CA GLU A 255 -0.58 -13.22 6.00
C GLU A 255 -1.19 -14.44 5.31
N SER A 256 -2.43 -14.76 5.61
CA SER A 256 -3.18 -15.87 5.01
C SER A 256 -4.65 -15.50 4.90
N LEU A 257 -5.30 -15.91 3.80
CA LEU A 257 -6.73 -15.67 3.56
C LEU A 257 -7.63 -16.81 4.08
N THR A 258 -7.05 -17.88 4.58
CA THR A 258 -7.76 -19.14 4.88
C THR A 258 -9.00 -18.95 5.77
N TYR A 259 -8.93 -18.02 6.71
CA TYR A 259 -10.03 -17.77 7.66
C TYR A 259 -10.75 -16.43 7.42
N ASP A 260 -10.27 -15.63 6.48
CA ASP A 260 -10.82 -14.29 6.24
C ASP A 260 -11.80 -14.25 5.07
N THR A 261 -11.62 -15.09 4.04
CA THR A 261 -12.50 -15.08 2.86
C THR A 261 -12.37 -16.34 2.00
N ASP A 262 -13.45 -16.73 1.32
CA ASP A 262 -13.49 -17.79 0.31
C ASP A 262 -13.55 -17.23 -1.13
N ARG A 263 -13.43 -15.91 -1.29
CA ARG A 263 -13.42 -15.23 -2.58
C ARG A 263 -12.19 -15.54 -3.43
N PHE A 264 -11.14 -16.10 -2.84
CA PHE A 264 -9.86 -16.33 -3.49
C PHE A 264 -9.39 -17.78 -3.36
N ILE A 265 -8.77 -18.28 -4.40
CA ILE A 265 -8.12 -19.59 -4.43
C ILE A 265 -6.60 -19.40 -4.36
N PRO A 266 -5.90 -20.05 -3.40
CA PRO A 266 -4.45 -20.01 -3.37
C PRO A 266 -3.85 -20.79 -4.54
N LYS A 267 -2.83 -20.20 -5.15
CA LYS A 267 -1.99 -20.82 -6.18
C LYS A 267 -0.55 -20.80 -5.72
N LYS A 268 0.24 -21.76 -6.19
CA LYS A 268 1.67 -21.85 -5.85
C LYS A 268 2.52 -21.72 -7.11
N TYR A 269 3.61 -20.99 -6.98
CA TYR A 269 4.70 -20.98 -7.94
C TYR A 269 6.02 -21.04 -7.17
N LEU A 270 6.80 -22.09 -7.37
CA LEU A 270 7.99 -22.39 -6.56
C LEU A 270 7.65 -22.38 -5.05
N ARG A 271 8.24 -21.47 -4.30
CA ARG A 271 8.02 -21.30 -2.84
C ARG A 271 6.97 -20.24 -2.48
N ALA A 272 6.44 -19.56 -3.48
CA ALA A 272 5.52 -18.45 -3.30
C ALA A 272 4.05 -18.91 -3.37
N VAL A 273 3.22 -18.20 -2.61
CA VAL A 273 1.76 -18.29 -2.71
C VAL A 273 1.24 -16.96 -3.21
N PHE A 274 0.34 -17.02 -4.18
CA PHE A 274 -0.45 -15.90 -4.65
C PHE A 274 -1.90 -16.36 -4.78
N TYR A 275 -2.83 -15.45 -4.99
CA TYR A 275 -4.25 -15.77 -4.99
C TYR A 275 -4.90 -15.30 -6.30
N GLN A 276 -5.92 -16.04 -6.73
CA GLN A 276 -6.78 -15.66 -7.85
C GLN A 276 -8.25 -15.68 -7.39
N PRO A 277 -9.13 -14.91 -8.06
CA PRO A 277 -10.56 -14.98 -7.77
C PRO A 277 -11.08 -16.40 -7.84
N ASN A 278 -11.98 -16.74 -6.91
CA ASN A 278 -12.67 -18.04 -6.90
C ASN A 278 -13.86 -17.99 -7.86
N PRO A 279 -13.85 -18.71 -9.00
CA PRO A 279 -14.94 -18.64 -9.98
C PRO A 279 -16.30 -19.06 -9.42
N ALA A 280 -16.31 -19.92 -8.41
CA ALA A 280 -17.56 -20.37 -7.75
C ALA A 280 -18.21 -19.30 -6.86
N LYS A 281 -17.51 -18.19 -6.61
CA LYS A 281 -17.91 -17.10 -5.71
C LYS A 281 -17.93 -15.71 -6.39
N THR A 282 -17.59 -15.65 -7.67
CA THR A 282 -17.75 -14.45 -8.50
C THR A 282 -19.18 -14.40 -9.01
N GLY A 283 -20.05 -13.78 -8.25
CA GLY A 283 -21.48 -13.55 -8.56
C GLY A 283 -21.91 -12.26 -7.91
#